data_ffb4913a6163629949110e4c0cee0c70
#
_entry.id   ffb4913a6163629949110e4c0cee0c70
#
_cell.length_a   1.000
_cell.length_b   1.000
_cell.length_c   1.000
_cell.angle_alpha   90.00
_cell.angle_beta   90.00
_cell.angle_gamma   90.00
#
_symmetry.space_group_name_H-M   'P 1'
#
loop_
_entity.id
_entity.type
_entity.pdbx_description
1 polymer ?
#
loop_
_entity_poly.entity_id
_entity_poly.type
_entity_poly.pdbx_seq_one_letter_code
_entity_poly.pdbx_strand_id
1 'polypeptide(L)'
;MIEARDLVYVIDAHTNKTIKPDRTTRMWDKTTPYYIHPIWCTTTILHETSLPFDIRIDGSWGLLYHDILEDTTAKLPEWLSKRAKDLIHGMTFKSSEDEWENLWKRDKEVRLLKMYDKVSNILDGVWMKPERRIQHINHLKKLLYDVQKNYGNLNIIRIAKVLI
;
A
#
# COMPACT_ATOMS: atom_id res chain seq x y z
N MET A 1 -8.79 -15.85 3.43
CA MET A 1 -9.37 -14.99 2.36
C MET A 1 -9.95 -13.76 3.00
N ILE A 2 -9.91 -12.59 2.33
CA ILE A 2 -10.54 -11.35 2.81
C ILE A 2 -12.05 -11.59 2.95
N GLU A 3 -12.62 -11.19 4.06
CA GLU A 3 -14.04 -11.35 4.41
C GLU A 3 -14.71 -9.98 4.58
N ALA A 4 -16.04 -9.96 4.61
CA ALA A 4 -16.80 -8.72 4.81
C ALA A 4 -16.42 -7.97 6.10
N ARG A 5 -16.11 -8.71 7.19
CA ARG A 5 -15.67 -8.11 8.46
C ARG A 5 -14.39 -7.29 8.32
N ASP A 6 -13.48 -7.69 7.42
CA ASP A 6 -12.21 -6.99 7.19
C ASP A 6 -12.44 -5.65 6.49
N LEU A 7 -13.31 -5.66 5.49
CA LEU A 7 -13.71 -4.43 4.80
C LEU A 7 -14.42 -3.47 5.77
N VAL A 8 -15.38 -3.97 6.56
CA VAL A 8 -16.08 -3.16 7.57
C VAL A 8 -15.08 -2.57 8.56
N TYR A 9 -14.11 -3.36 9.04
CA TYR A 9 -13.10 -2.89 9.98
C TYR A 9 -12.25 -1.75 9.39
N VAL A 10 -11.74 -1.94 8.17
CA VAL A 10 -10.87 -0.95 7.51
C VAL A 10 -11.65 0.33 7.17
N ILE A 11 -12.89 0.21 6.71
CA ILE A 11 -13.78 1.34 6.46
C ILE A 11 -14.02 2.13 7.75
N ASP A 12 -14.40 1.46 8.85
CA ASP A 12 -14.62 2.11 10.15
C ASP A 12 -13.36 2.81 10.66
N ALA A 13 -12.21 2.14 10.56
CA ALA A 13 -10.94 2.69 11.01
C ALA A 13 -10.58 4.01 10.27
N HIS A 14 -10.68 4.04 8.95
CA HIS A 14 -10.35 5.23 8.15
C HIS A 14 -11.44 6.31 8.16
N THR A 15 -12.67 5.96 8.53
CA THR A 15 -13.79 6.93 8.62
C THR A 15 -13.89 7.54 10.01
N ASN A 16 -13.88 6.69 11.06
CA ASN A 16 -14.24 7.10 12.43
C ASN A 16 -13.04 7.18 13.39
N LYS A 17 -11.88 6.59 13.04
CA LYS A 17 -10.71 6.50 13.92
C LYS A 17 -9.46 7.12 13.31
N THR A 18 -9.58 7.86 12.22
CA THR A 18 -8.43 8.50 11.57
C THR A 18 -7.79 9.57 12.47
N ILE A 19 -6.47 9.62 12.49
CA ILE A 19 -5.69 10.69 13.12
C ILE A 19 -5.34 11.81 12.12
N LYS A 20 -5.79 11.68 10.87
CA LYS A 20 -5.58 12.63 9.77
C LYS A 20 -6.94 13.12 9.25
N PRO A 21 -7.68 13.96 10.00
CA PRO A 21 -9.05 14.35 9.66
C PRO A 21 -9.18 15.10 8.33
N ASP A 22 -8.11 15.71 7.85
CA ASP A 22 -8.00 16.36 6.55
C ASP A 22 -7.74 15.37 5.38
N ARG A 23 -7.56 14.07 5.68
CA ARG A 23 -7.28 13.00 4.71
C ARG A 23 -8.27 11.84 4.78
N THR A 24 -9.54 12.15 4.97
CA THR A 24 -10.63 11.16 4.95
C THR A 24 -11.04 10.77 3.53
N THR A 25 -10.58 11.54 2.53
CA THR A 25 -10.82 11.32 1.10
C THR A 25 -9.51 11.29 0.32
N ARG A 26 -9.57 10.73 -0.88
CA ARG A 26 -8.47 10.83 -1.85
C ARG A 26 -8.31 12.29 -2.30
N MET A 27 -7.07 12.69 -2.57
CA MET A 27 -6.77 14.10 -2.84
C MET A 27 -7.09 14.52 -4.28
N TRP A 28 -7.19 13.56 -5.21
CA TRP A 28 -7.43 13.85 -6.64
C TRP A 28 -8.82 14.44 -6.92
N ASP A 29 -9.85 14.05 -6.14
CA ASP A 29 -11.22 14.55 -6.32
C ASP A 29 -11.86 15.08 -5.02
N LYS A 30 -11.25 14.83 -3.87
CA LYS A 30 -11.71 15.19 -2.52
C LYS A 30 -13.11 14.64 -2.18
N THR A 31 -13.55 13.62 -2.87
CA THR A 31 -14.87 12.95 -2.68
C THR A 31 -14.73 11.45 -2.50
N THR A 32 -13.82 10.79 -3.22
CA THR A 32 -13.57 9.35 -3.09
C THR A 32 -13.04 9.05 -1.69
N PRO A 33 -13.68 8.17 -0.90
CA PRO A 33 -13.22 7.84 0.45
C PRO A 33 -11.79 7.28 0.46
N TYR A 34 -11.01 7.63 1.50
CA TYR A 34 -9.62 7.19 1.60
C TYR A 34 -9.45 5.67 1.57
N TYR A 35 -10.35 4.92 2.21
CA TYR A 35 -10.29 3.45 2.28
C TYR A 35 -10.33 2.76 0.89
N ILE A 36 -10.69 3.47 -0.16
CA ILE A 36 -10.57 2.94 -1.53
C ILE A 36 -9.12 2.65 -1.90
N HIS A 37 -8.15 3.38 -1.33
CA HIS A 37 -6.73 3.13 -1.54
C HIS A 37 -6.29 1.71 -1.10
N PRO A 38 -6.43 1.30 0.16
CA PRO A 38 -6.05 -0.05 0.56
C PRO A 38 -6.89 -1.14 -0.13
N ILE A 39 -8.17 -0.89 -0.44
CA ILE A 39 -9.01 -1.83 -1.20
C ILE A 39 -8.45 -2.01 -2.62
N TRP A 40 -8.08 -0.92 -3.31
CA TRP A 40 -7.48 -0.98 -4.64
C TRP A 40 -6.17 -1.78 -4.63
N CYS A 41 -5.28 -1.51 -3.68
CA CYS A 41 -4.03 -2.25 -3.54
C CYS A 41 -4.28 -3.76 -3.34
N THR A 42 -5.21 -4.09 -2.45
CA THR A 42 -5.63 -5.46 -2.13
C THR A 42 -6.19 -6.20 -3.34
N THR A 43 -7.12 -5.59 -4.05
CA THR A 43 -7.74 -6.22 -5.23
C THR A 43 -6.72 -6.40 -6.35
N THR A 44 -5.80 -5.45 -6.51
CA THR A 44 -4.76 -5.51 -7.55
C THR A 44 -3.81 -6.69 -7.32
N ILE A 45 -3.31 -6.92 -6.10
CA ILE A 45 -2.42 -8.06 -5.83
C ILE A 45 -3.15 -9.40 -5.92
N LEU A 46 -4.42 -9.48 -5.54
CA LEU A 46 -5.21 -10.71 -5.65
C LEU A 46 -5.34 -11.18 -7.11
N HIS A 47 -5.36 -10.25 -8.06
CA HIS A 47 -5.42 -10.55 -9.49
C HIS A 47 -4.05 -10.78 -10.13
N GLU A 48 -2.95 -10.77 -9.36
CA GLU A 48 -1.60 -11.00 -9.86
C GLU A 48 -1.30 -12.51 -9.95
N THR A 49 -1.88 -13.17 -10.95
CA THR A 49 -1.83 -14.64 -11.08
C THR A 49 -0.42 -15.20 -11.28
N SER A 50 0.55 -14.38 -11.65
CA SER A 50 1.97 -14.78 -11.75
C SER A 50 2.69 -14.83 -10.40
N LEU A 51 2.13 -14.27 -9.35
CA LEU A 51 2.65 -14.44 -7.99
C LEU A 51 2.20 -15.77 -7.36
N PRO A 52 3.04 -16.40 -6.51
CA PRO A 52 2.63 -17.50 -5.67
C PRO A 52 1.36 -17.19 -4.86
N PHE A 53 0.53 -18.22 -4.66
CA PHE A 53 -0.77 -18.05 -4.00
C PHE A 53 -0.64 -17.51 -2.58
N ASP A 54 0.32 -17.99 -1.81
CA ASP A 54 0.59 -17.56 -0.45
C ASP A 54 1.01 -16.08 -0.39
N ILE A 55 1.87 -15.62 -1.31
CA ILE A 55 2.25 -14.19 -1.42
C ILE A 55 1.04 -13.32 -1.75
N ARG A 56 0.16 -13.78 -2.66
CA ARG A 56 -1.06 -13.03 -2.99
C ARG A 56 -2.00 -12.91 -1.80
N ILE A 57 -2.23 -14.01 -1.09
CA ILE A 57 -3.16 -14.02 0.05
C ILE A 57 -2.60 -13.22 1.23
N ASP A 58 -1.37 -13.51 1.68
CA ASP A 58 -0.78 -12.78 2.81
C ASP A 58 -0.51 -11.31 2.46
N GLY A 59 -0.07 -11.05 1.23
CA GLY A 59 0.10 -9.69 0.72
C GLY A 59 -1.21 -8.92 0.62
N SER A 60 -2.33 -9.57 0.29
CA SER A 60 -3.64 -8.92 0.27
C SER A 60 -4.08 -8.45 1.67
N TRP A 61 -3.82 -9.24 2.71
CA TRP A 61 -4.01 -8.83 4.10
C TRP A 61 -3.07 -7.67 4.48
N GLY A 62 -1.80 -7.80 4.11
CA GLY A 62 -0.80 -6.75 4.31
C GLY A 62 -1.26 -5.42 3.73
N LEU A 63 -1.72 -5.41 2.47
CA LEU A 63 -2.17 -4.22 1.75
C LEU A 63 -3.52 -3.68 2.25
N LEU A 64 -4.44 -4.54 2.69
CA LEU A 64 -5.72 -4.07 3.21
C LEU A 64 -5.55 -3.26 4.51
N TYR A 65 -4.58 -3.65 5.35
CA TYR A 65 -4.40 -3.10 6.68
C TYR A 65 -3.17 -2.19 6.83
N HIS A 66 -2.38 -1.95 5.75
CA HIS A 66 -1.07 -1.29 5.85
C HIS A 66 -1.10 0.10 6.48
N ASP A 67 -2.15 0.89 6.22
CA ASP A 67 -2.27 2.26 6.72
C ASP A 67 -2.94 2.35 8.11
N ILE A 68 -3.42 1.24 8.67
CA ILE A 68 -4.11 1.25 9.97
C ILE A 68 -3.19 1.82 11.06
N LEU A 69 -1.94 1.37 11.12
CA LEU A 69 -0.98 1.80 12.15
C LEU A 69 -0.42 3.20 11.92
N GLU A 70 -0.43 3.69 10.67
CA GLU A 70 0.11 5.01 10.33
C GLU A 70 -0.95 6.12 10.41
N ASP A 71 -2.21 5.80 10.12
CA ASP A 71 -3.24 6.79 9.83
C ASP A 71 -4.42 6.76 10.80
N THR A 72 -4.48 5.79 11.72
CA THR A 72 -5.62 5.63 12.63
C THR A 72 -5.22 5.31 14.07
N THR A 73 -6.19 5.44 15.00
CA THR A 73 -6.04 4.99 16.38
C THR A 73 -6.42 3.51 16.56
N ALA A 74 -6.84 2.83 15.49
CA ALA A 74 -7.25 1.44 15.54
C ALA A 74 -6.04 0.51 15.71
N LYS A 75 -6.25 -0.62 16.39
CA LYS A 75 -5.24 -1.68 16.53
C LYS A 75 -5.43 -2.70 15.42
N LEU A 76 -4.39 -3.49 15.13
CA LEU A 76 -4.57 -4.63 14.23
C LEU A 76 -5.48 -5.67 14.88
N PRO A 77 -6.46 -6.22 14.11
CA PRO A 77 -7.36 -7.25 14.64
C PRO A 77 -6.64 -8.52 15.09
N GLU A 78 -7.18 -9.18 16.12
CA GLU A 78 -6.59 -10.41 16.66
C GLU A 78 -6.65 -11.57 15.67
N TRP A 79 -7.69 -11.61 14.82
CA TRP A 79 -7.87 -12.66 13.81
C TRP A 79 -6.88 -12.63 12.64
N LEU A 80 -6.07 -11.56 12.51
CA LEU A 80 -5.00 -11.53 11.52
C LEU A 80 -3.91 -12.54 11.87
N SER A 81 -3.45 -13.28 10.87
CA SER A 81 -2.31 -14.19 11.03
C SER A 81 -1.06 -13.43 11.48
N LYS A 82 -0.14 -14.15 12.14
CA LYS A 82 1.16 -13.56 12.50
C LYS A 82 1.88 -13.01 11.27
N ARG A 83 1.89 -13.74 10.15
CA ARG A 83 2.52 -13.31 8.90
C ARG A 83 1.92 -12.02 8.34
N ALA A 84 0.58 -11.90 8.33
CA ALA A 84 -0.08 -10.65 7.91
C ALA A 84 0.33 -9.48 8.81
N LYS A 85 0.35 -9.66 10.12
CA LYS A 85 0.81 -8.64 11.07
C LYS A 85 2.27 -8.25 10.84
N ASP A 86 3.15 -9.21 10.61
CA ASP A 86 4.58 -8.97 10.32
C ASP A 86 4.75 -8.14 9.03
N LEU A 87 3.98 -8.43 7.98
CA LEU A 87 3.96 -7.65 6.74
C LEU A 87 3.48 -6.21 6.97
N ILE A 88 2.38 -6.02 7.71
CA ILE A 88 1.84 -4.70 8.04
C ILE A 88 2.88 -3.88 8.82
N HIS A 89 3.48 -4.46 9.86
CA HIS A 89 4.57 -3.79 10.60
C HIS A 89 5.78 -3.49 9.70
N GLY A 90 6.10 -4.38 8.78
CA GLY A 90 7.16 -4.17 7.79
C GLY A 90 6.90 -2.99 6.86
N MET A 91 5.63 -2.72 6.54
CA MET A 91 5.19 -1.61 5.68
C MET A 91 5.05 -0.28 6.43
N THR A 92 5.01 -0.30 7.78
CA THR A 92 4.81 0.89 8.62
C THR A 92 6.11 1.68 8.77
N PHE A 93 6.05 2.99 8.48
CA PHE A 93 7.15 3.95 8.59
C PHE A 93 6.66 5.24 9.26
N LYS A 94 7.57 5.98 9.89
CA LYS A 94 7.24 7.24 10.58
C LYS A 94 6.95 8.39 9.62
N SER A 95 7.59 8.37 8.44
CA SER A 95 7.42 9.36 7.39
C SER A 95 7.83 8.79 6.03
N SER A 96 7.57 9.52 4.95
CA SER A 96 8.04 9.14 3.62
C SER A 96 9.58 9.13 3.54
N GLU A 97 10.25 10.01 4.24
CA GLU A 97 11.72 10.10 4.30
C GLU A 97 12.28 8.85 4.99
N ASP A 98 11.70 8.46 6.13
CA ASP A 98 12.06 7.21 6.83
C ASP A 98 11.84 5.98 5.93
N GLU A 99 10.74 5.93 5.20
CA GLU A 99 10.49 4.87 4.22
C GLU A 99 11.57 4.84 3.13
N TRP A 100 11.89 5.98 2.52
CA TRP A 100 12.87 6.04 1.42
C TRP A 100 14.25 5.57 1.82
N GLU A 101 14.66 5.80 3.07
CA GLU A 101 15.94 5.37 3.62
C GLU A 101 15.93 3.91 4.07
N ASN A 102 14.86 3.47 4.71
CA ASN A 102 14.84 2.23 5.47
C ASN A 102 14.09 1.07 4.79
N LEU A 103 13.30 1.31 3.73
CA LEU A 103 12.59 0.26 3.00
C LEU A 103 13.55 -0.82 2.45
N TRP A 104 14.74 -0.44 2.05
CA TRP A 104 15.75 -1.34 1.47
C TRP A 104 16.32 -2.35 2.49
N LYS A 105 16.10 -2.12 3.78
CA LYS A 105 16.43 -3.05 4.87
C LYS A 105 15.33 -4.07 5.14
N ARG A 106 14.16 -3.89 4.53
CA ARG A 106 13.00 -4.78 4.66
C ARG A 106 13.10 -5.92 3.65
N ASP A 107 12.37 -7.00 3.94
CA ASP A 107 12.26 -8.15 3.05
C ASP A 107 11.71 -7.77 1.67
N LYS A 108 12.07 -8.55 0.65
CA LYS A 108 11.61 -8.34 -0.74
C LYS A 108 10.09 -8.33 -0.86
N GLU A 109 9.39 -9.07 -0.01
CA GLU A 109 7.92 -9.12 -0.01
C GLU A 109 7.32 -7.80 0.49
N VAL A 110 7.88 -7.19 1.54
CA VAL A 110 7.48 -5.85 1.98
C VAL A 110 7.72 -4.81 0.87
N ARG A 111 8.84 -4.91 0.15
CA ARG A 111 9.13 -4.01 -0.98
C ARG A 111 8.16 -4.23 -2.13
N LEU A 112 7.76 -5.49 -2.40
CA LEU A 112 6.68 -5.79 -3.35
C LEU A 112 5.38 -5.08 -2.95
N LEU A 113 4.94 -5.21 -1.70
CA LEU A 113 3.71 -4.58 -1.23
C LEU A 113 3.79 -3.05 -1.28
N LYS A 114 4.93 -2.46 -0.90
CA LYS A 114 5.15 -1.01 -1.03
C LYS A 114 5.10 -0.52 -2.48
N MET A 115 5.35 -1.36 -3.46
CA MET A 115 5.15 -0.98 -4.85
C MET A 115 3.67 -0.74 -5.18
N TYR A 116 2.75 -1.58 -4.70
CA TYR A 116 1.30 -1.38 -4.88
C TYR A 116 0.84 -0.08 -4.22
N ASP A 117 1.26 0.17 -2.97
CA ASP A 117 1.00 1.40 -2.24
C ASP A 117 1.49 2.64 -3.03
N LYS A 118 2.77 2.64 -3.48
CA LYS A 118 3.33 3.79 -4.22
C LYS A 118 2.67 4.02 -5.56
N VAL A 119 2.34 2.98 -6.30
CA VAL A 119 1.59 3.11 -7.56
C VAL A 119 0.24 3.76 -7.32
N SER A 120 -0.54 3.29 -6.34
CA SER A 120 -1.82 3.87 -5.98
C SER A 120 -1.70 5.33 -5.55
N ASN A 121 -0.65 5.68 -4.79
CA ASN A 121 -0.43 7.06 -4.35
C ASN A 121 -0.01 7.99 -5.49
N ILE A 122 0.73 7.50 -6.50
CA ILE A 122 1.10 8.32 -7.67
C ILE A 122 -0.09 8.49 -8.62
N LEU A 123 -0.98 7.49 -8.75
CA LEU A 123 -2.24 7.63 -9.47
C LEU A 123 -3.10 8.77 -8.90
N ASP A 124 -3.13 8.92 -7.59
CA ASP A 124 -3.77 10.04 -6.89
C ASP A 124 -2.91 11.32 -6.87
N GLY A 125 -1.69 11.28 -7.37
CA GLY A 125 -0.66 12.30 -7.11
C GLY A 125 -0.72 13.56 -7.98
N VAL A 126 -1.79 13.82 -8.71
CA VAL A 126 -1.93 15.02 -9.58
C VAL A 126 -1.87 16.36 -8.81
N TRP A 127 -2.25 16.34 -7.53
CA TRP A 127 -2.23 17.48 -6.61
C TRP A 127 -0.85 17.75 -5.99
N MET A 128 0.09 16.82 -6.11
CA MET A 128 1.42 16.97 -5.53
C MET A 128 2.19 18.11 -6.21
N LYS A 129 2.96 18.86 -5.42
CA LYS A 129 3.95 19.79 -5.97
C LYS A 129 4.93 19.04 -6.87
N PRO A 130 5.40 19.64 -7.97
CA PRO A 130 6.28 18.97 -8.94
C PRO A 130 7.50 18.29 -8.30
N GLU A 131 8.17 18.99 -7.37
CA GLU A 131 9.38 18.48 -6.70
C GLU A 131 9.07 17.23 -5.87
N ARG A 132 7.95 17.23 -5.15
CA ARG A 132 7.49 16.09 -4.35
C ARG A 132 7.11 14.91 -5.24
N ARG A 133 6.42 15.19 -6.34
CA ARG A 133 6.06 14.16 -7.32
C ARG A 133 7.30 13.50 -7.94
N ILE A 134 8.33 14.28 -8.28
CA ILE A 134 9.61 13.76 -8.79
C ILE A 134 10.27 12.82 -7.76
N GLN A 135 10.27 13.19 -6.48
CA GLN A 135 10.82 12.32 -5.42
C GLN A 135 10.08 10.97 -5.36
N HIS A 136 8.74 10.98 -5.39
CA HIS A 136 7.93 9.76 -5.40
C HIS A 136 8.19 8.91 -6.66
N ILE A 137 8.29 9.52 -7.83
CA ILE A 137 8.61 8.83 -9.09
C ILE A 137 10.00 8.21 -9.02
N ASN A 138 11.01 8.91 -8.49
CA ASN A 138 12.36 8.37 -8.35
C ASN A 138 12.41 7.19 -7.38
N HIS A 139 11.63 7.22 -6.31
CA HIS A 139 11.48 6.09 -5.40
C HIS A 139 10.78 4.91 -6.09
N LEU A 140 9.70 5.18 -6.83
CA LEU A 140 9.00 4.14 -7.60
C LEU A 140 9.90 3.48 -8.65
N LYS A 141 10.79 4.23 -9.33
CA LYS A 141 11.76 3.66 -10.29
C LYS A 141 12.68 2.64 -9.63
N LYS A 142 13.16 2.91 -8.41
CA LYS A 142 13.99 1.97 -7.66
C LYS A 142 13.19 0.72 -7.28
N LEU A 143 11.97 0.89 -6.77
CA LEU A 143 11.06 -0.23 -6.45
C LEU A 143 10.72 -1.08 -7.67
N LEU A 144 10.44 -0.43 -8.82
CA LEU A 144 10.17 -1.12 -10.07
C LEU A 144 11.33 -2.05 -10.46
N TYR A 145 12.55 -1.56 -10.39
CA TYR A 145 13.75 -2.39 -10.70
C TYR A 145 13.86 -3.57 -9.73
N ASP A 146 13.74 -3.33 -8.42
CA ASP A 146 13.85 -4.38 -7.39
C ASP A 146 12.75 -5.43 -7.54
N VAL A 147 11.48 -5.00 -7.67
CA VAL A 147 10.33 -5.90 -7.79
C VAL A 147 10.38 -6.69 -9.10
N GLN A 148 10.73 -6.05 -10.22
CA GLN A 148 10.87 -6.75 -11.50
C GLN A 148 11.97 -7.81 -11.46
N LYS A 149 13.09 -7.52 -10.79
CA LYS A 149 14.20 -8.46 -10.60
C LYS A 149 13.79 -9.68 -9.76
N ASN A 150 12.98 -9.48 -8.70
CA ASN A 150 12.63 -10.54 -7.76
C ASN A 150 11.39 -11.35 -8.17
N TYR A 151 10.44 -10.73 -8.90
CA TYR A 151 9.12 -11.30 -9.17
C TYR A 151 8.74 -11.33 -10.66
N GLY A 152 9.57 -10.77 -11.54
CA GLY A 152 9.31 -10.74 -12.99
C GLY A 152 8.30 -9.68 -13.41
N ASN A 153 7.62 -9.90 -14.54
CA ASN A 153 6.72 -8.93 -15.17
C ASN A 153 5.29 -9.04 -14.62
N LEU A 154 5.05 -8.42 -13.47
CA LEU A 154 3.73 -8.32 -12.87
C LEU A 154 2.86 -7.24 -13.54
N ASN A 155 1.53 -7.30 -13.35
CA ASN A 155 0.63 -6.25 -13.82
C ASN A 155 0.93 -4.90 -13.14
N ILE A 156 1.28 -4.90 -11.84
CA ILE A 156 1.69 -3.69 -11.14
C ILE A 156 2.94 -3.04 -11.76
N ILE A 157 3.88 -3.85 -12.30
CA ILE A 157 5.05 -3.36 -13.06
C ILE A 157 4.61 -2.62 -14.33
N ARG A 158 3.62 -3.15 -15.05
CA ARG A 158 3.09 -2.52 -16.27
C ARG A 158 2.44 -1.18 -15.96
N ILE A 159 1.63 -1.12 -14.90
CA ILE A 159 1.00 0.13 -14.44
C ILE A 159 2.08 1.15 -14.05
N ALA A 160 3.07 0.75 -13.24
CA ALA A 160 4.14 1.63 -12.81
C ALA A 160 4.92 2.23 -13.98
N LYS A 161 5.19 1.46 -15.05
CA LYS A 161 5.89 1.92 -16.26
C LYS A 161 5.16 3.04 -17.01
N VAL A 162 3.85 3.13 -16.87
CA VAL A 162 3.05 4.21 -17.47
C VAL A 162 3.14 5.51 -16.66
N LEU A 163 3.50 5.42 -15.37
CA LEU A 163 3.50 6.54 -14.43
C LEU A 163 4.85 7.28 -14.33
N ILE A 164 5.93 6.71 -14.91
CA ILE A 164 7.32 7.17 -14.69
C ILE A 164 7.96 7.81 -15.94
#